data_14681df9948cad761a6244899c58d1de
#
_entry.id   14681df9948cad761a6244899c58d1de
#
_cell.length_a   1.000
_cell.length_b   1.000
_cell.length_c   1.000
_cell.angle_alpha   90.00
_cell.angle_beta   90.00
_cell.angle_gamma   90.00
#
_symmetry.space_group_name_H-M   'P 1'
#
loop_
_entity.id
_entity.type
_entity.pdbx_description
1 polymer ?
#
loop_
_entity_poly.entity_id
_entity_poly.type
_entity_poly.pdbx_seq_one_letter_code
_entity_poly.pdbx_strand_id
1 'polypeptide(L)'
;MAEFRWVDAPVPAGMKITQVYAVMLDRDGRVMLRVEKTPDSRTRYSLAGGRPESFDSGMEDTCRRELLEEVNTEIETPVYIGYQQVDEEDGTPAYTQIRMAALIRKIGIRKPDPDNGRIYDRLMVSAEKAAELLDWGDVGTAQVMKARDIICQKYGIRDTGKPEEWV
;
A
#
# COMPACT_ATOMS: atom_id res chain seq x y z
N MET A 1 19.04 -3.26 -14.69
CA MET A 1 18.33 -3.37 -13.39
C MET A 1 17.42 -2.16 -13.26
N ALA A 2 16.18 -2.32 -12.79
CA ALA A 2 15.28 -1.17 -12.67
C ALA A 2 15.76 -0.19 -11.59
N GLU A 3 15.67 1.09 -11.87
CA GLU A 3 15.92 2.17 -10.91
C GLU A 3 14.60 2.61 -10.28
N PHE A 4 14.55 2.72 -8.95
CA PHE A 4 13.38 3.15 -8.19
C PHE A 4 13.68 4.48 -7.49
N ARG A 5 12.82 5.46 -7.68
CA ARG A 5 12.96 6.77 -7.04
C ARG A 5 11.65 7.21 -6.39
N TRP A 6 11.73 7.53 -5.10
CA TRP A 6 10.60 8.11 -4.37
C TRP A 6 10.50 9.61 -4.64
N VAL A 7 9.29 10.07 -5.00
CA VAL A 7 9.01 11.48 -5.30
C VAL A 7 7.80 11.95 -4.49
N ASP A 8 8.07 12.90 -3.62
CA ASP A 8 7.04 13.58 -2.82
C ASP A 8 6.55 14.83 -3.57
N ALA A 9 5.82 14.60 -4.64
CA ALA A 9 5.28 15.65 -5.51
C ALA A 9 4.11 15.08 -6.33
N PRO A 10 3.29 15.92 -6.99
CA PRO A 10 2.29 15.44 -7.94
C PRO A 10 2.92 14.65 -9.08
N VAL A 11 2.16 13.67 -9.61
CA VAL A 11 2.60 12.90 -10.78
C VAL A 11 2.71 13.83 -11.99
N PRO A 12 3.84 13.83 -12.72
CA PRO A 12 3.99 14.62 -13.93
C PRO A 12 2.92 14.26 -14.98
N ALA A 13 2.41 15.27 -15.67
CA ALA A 13 1.47 15.05 -16.77
C ALA A 13 2.08 14.12 -17.84
N GLY A 14 1.29 13.15 -18.30
CA GLY A 14 1.69 12.18 -19.31
C GLY A 14 2.49 10.99 -18.82
N MET A 15 2.88 10.95 -17.54
CA MET A 15 3.55 9.78 -16.97
C MET A 15 2.52 8.68 -16.71
N LYS A 16 2.82 7.46 -17.16
CA LYS A 16 1.91 6.31 -17.00
C LYS A 16 1.84 5.87 -15.55
N ILE A 17 0.63 5.70 -15.04
CA ILE A 17 0.35 5.11 -13.72
C ILE A 17 0.10 3.62 -13.91
N THR A 18 0.95 2.79 -13.34
CA THR A 18 0.85 1.32 -13.47
C THR A 18 0.28 0.65 -12.26
N GLN A 19 0.42 1.25 -11.08
CA GLN A 19 -0.02 0.68 -9.81
C GLN A 19 -0.47 1.79 -8.85
N VAL A 20 -1.42 1.45 -7.98
CA VAL A 20 -1.83 2.28 -6.84
C VAL A 20 -1.79 1.40 -5.61
N TYR A 21 -0.91 1.72 -4.66
CA TYR A 21 -0.76 1.01 -3.39
C TYR A 21 -1.13 1.91 -2.23
N ALA A 22 -1.62 1.33 -1.14
CA ALA A 22 -1.97 2.07 0.07
C ALA A 22 -1.23 1.55 1.30
N VAL A 23 -0.73 2.49 2.10
CA VAL A 23 -0.35 2.24 3.48
C VAL A 23 -1.61 2.45 4.31
N MET A 24 -2.16 1.38 4.84
CA MET A 24 -3.40 1.41 5.64
C MET A 24 -3.06 1.37 7.12
N LEU A 25 -3.66 2.29 7.88
CA LEU A 25 -3.51 2.35 9.33
C LEU A 25 -4.84 2.05 10.03
N ASP A 26 -4.75 1.38 11.16
CA ASP A 26 -5.89 1.23 12.06
C ASP A 26 -5.91 2.34 13.13
N ARG A 27 -6.90 2.30 14.03
CA ARG A 27 -7.04 3.32 15.08
C ARG A 27 -6.04 3.17 16.22
N ASP A 28 -5.26 2.11 16.22
CA ASP A 28 -4.15 1.90 17.14
C ASP A 28 -2.80 2.37 16.55
N GLY A 29 -2.81 2.92 15.34
CA GLY A 29 -1.61 3.41 14.66
C GLY A 29 -0.78 2.30 14.00
N ARG A 30 -1.34 1.10 13.87
CA ARG A 30 -0.67 -0.03 13.21
C ARG A 30 -0.91 0.00 11.70
N VAL A 31 0.01 -0.57 10.96
CA VAL A 31 -0.06 -0.71 9.50
C VAL A 31 -0.46 -2.13 9.12
N MET A 32 -1.35 -2.25 8.13
CA MET A 32 -1.68 -3.55 7.54
C MET A 32 -0.71 -3.90 6.42
N LEU A 33 -0.09 -5.06 6.52
CA LEU A 33 0.66 -5.67 5.42
C LEU A 33 -0.14 -6.82 4.80
N ARG A 34 -0.08 -6.91 3.49
CA ARG A 34 -0.51 -8.08 2.74
C ARG A 34 0.59 -9.12 2.81
N VAL A 35 0.26 -10.34 3.19
CA VAL A 35 1.23 -11.41 3.38
C VAL A 35 0.89 -12.59 2.49
N GLU A 36 1.90 -13.07 1.76
CA GLU A 36 1.79 -14.20 0.86
C GLU A 36 2.90 -15.20 1.14
N LYS A 37 2.55 -16.47 1.23
CA LYS A 37 3.55 -17.55 1.22
C LYS A 37 3.77 -17.99 -0.22
N THR A 38 5.01 -17.87 -0.68
CA THR A 38 5.38 -18.29 -2.01
C THR A 38 5.54 -19.83 -2.08
N PRO A 39 5.51 -20.45 -3.29
CA PRO A 39 5.65 -21.90 -3.43
C PRO A 39 6.93 -22.47 -2.85
N ASP A 40 8.00 -21.67 -2.76
CA ASP A 40 9.28 -22.06 -2.14
C ASP A 40 9.32 -21.83 -0.62
N SER A 41 8.15 -21.66 0.01
CA SER A 41 7.97 -21.47 1.46
C SER A 41 8.53 -20.16 2.01
N ARG A 42 8.81 -19.18 1.16
CA ARG A 42 9.16 -17.83 1.60
C ARG A 42 7.90 -17.04 1.97
N THR A 43 8.05 -16.09 2.88
CA THR A 43 7.00 -15.13 3.22
C THR A 43 7.30 -13.81 2.53
N ARG A 44 6.36 -13.32 1.74
CA ARG A 44 6.46 -12.02 1.10
C ARG A 44 5.51 -11.04 1.78
N TYR A 45 6.06 -9.93 2.25
CA TYR A 45 5.31 -8.82 2.79
C TYR A 45 5.21 -7.70 1.76
N SER A 46 4.03 -7.15 1.58
CA SER A 46 3.80 -6.06 0.63
C SER A 46 2.66 -5.15 1.08
N LEU A 47 2.55 -4.00 0.41
CA LEU A 47 1.35 -3.19 0.51
C LEU A 47 0.27 -3.79 -0.40
N ALA A 48 -0.99 -3.62 -0.02
CA ALA A 48 -2.10 -3.95 -0.89
C ALA A 48 -2.33 -2.84 -1.91
N GLY A 49 -2.78 -3.23 -3.08
CA GLY A 49 -3.05 -2.32 -4.19
C GLY A 49 -2.95 -3.04 -5.52
N GLY A 50 -3.10 -2.32 -6.60
CA GLY A 50 -3.05 -2.92 -7.92
C GLY A 50 -3.19 -1.93 -9.05
N ARG A 51 -3.55 -2.44 -10.21
CA ARG A 51 -3.53 -1.73 -11.47
C ARG A 51 -4.80 -0.91 -11.69
N PRO A 52 -4.68 0.36 -12.16
CA PRO A 52 -5.85 1.09 -12.64
C PRO A 52 -6.55 0.34 -13.78
N GLU A 53 -7.87 0.34 -13.74
CA GLU A 53 -8.71 -0.19 -14.80
C GLU A 53 -9.45 0.94 -15.52
N SER A 54 -9.88 0.69 -16.76
CA SER A 54 -10.54 1.72 -17.59
C SER A 54 -11.85 2.25 -16.98
N PHE A 55 -12.50 1.46 -16.13
CA PHE A 55 -13.73 1.87 -15.44
C PHE A 55 -13.49 2.63 -14.14
N ASP A 56 -12.26 2.70 -13.65
CA ASP A 56 -11.93 3.49 -12.47
C ASP A 56 -11.99 4.99 -12.80
N SER A 57 -12.63 5.80 -11.95
CA SER A 57 -12.72 7.25 -12.17
C SER A 57 -11.47 8.02 -11.78
N GLY A 58 -10.47 7.34 -11.19
CA GLY A 58 -9.19 7.91 -10.78
C GLY A 58 -8.47 7.04 -9.77
N MET A 59 -7.35 7.53 -9.24
CA MET A 59 -6.51 6.75 -8.31
C MET A 59 -7.22 6.36 -7.01
N GLU A 60 -8.15 7.18 -6.55
CA GLU A 60 -8.94 6.86 -5.35
C GLU A 60 -9.82 5.62 -5.58
N ASP A 61 -10.51 5.57 -6.72
CA ASP A 61 -11.34 4.42 -7.09
C ASP A 61 -10.51 3.16 -7.24
N THR A 62 -9.38 3.24 -7.93
CA THR A 62 -8.43 2.13 -8.05
C THR A 62 -8.00 1.64 -6.67
N CYS A 63 -7.63 2.57 -5.80
CA CYS A 63 -7.20 2.24 -4.43
C CYS A 63 -8.29 1.48 -3.68
N ARG A 64 -9.50 2.02 -3.61
CA ARG A 64 -10.62 1.40 -2.90
C ARG A 64 -10.96 0.02 -3.44
N ARG A 65 -11.03 -0.11 -4.76
CA ARG A 65 -11.37 -1.38 -5.43
C ARG A 65 -10.32 -2.45 -5.15
N GLU A 66 -9.05 -2.13 -5.33
CA GLU A 66 -7.95 -3.10 -5.12
C GLU A 66 -7.86 -3.56 -3.66
N LEU A 67 -8.05 -2.66 -2.70
CA LEU A 67 -8.03 -3.05 -1.28
C LEU A 67 -9.20 -3.96 -0.90
N LEU A 68 -10.35 -3.79 -1.54
CA LEU A 68 -11.47 -4.72 -1.37
C LEU A 68 -11.19 -6.07 -2.04
N GLU A 69 -10.64 -6.06 -3.25
CA GLU A 69 -10.36 -7.29 -4.00
C GLU A 69 -9.27 -8.14 -3.35
N GLU A 70 -8.14 -7.53 -2.98
CA GLU A 70 -6.99 -8.26 -2.46
C GLU A 70 -7.14 -8.66 -0.99
N VAL A 71 -7.56 -7.72 -0.14
CA VAL A 71 -7.52 -7.91 1.31
C VAL A 71 -8.87 -7.67 2.00
N ASN A 72 -9.93 -7.49 1.24
CA ASN A 72 -11.30 -7.27 1.72
C ASN A 72 -11.36 -6.23 2.85
N THR A 73 -10.72 -5.08 2.62
CA THR A 73 -10.63 -3.99 3.59
C THR A 73 -11.24 -2.72 3.01
N GLU A 74 -12.17 -2.13 3.74
CA GLU A 74 -12.76 -0.83 3.44
C GLU A 74 -11.95 0.26 4.13
N ILE A 75 -11.76 1.38 3.45
CA ILE A 75 -11.00 2.53 3.95
C ILE A 75 -11.83 3.80 3.93
N GLU A 76 -11.47 4.75 4.78
CA GLU A 76 -11.90 6.13 4.65
C GLU A 76 -11.23 6.76 3.42
N THR A 77 -11.59 7.99 3.07
CA THR A 77 -11.03 8.65 1.88
C THR A 77 -9.49 8.63 1.91
N PRO A 78 -8.85 7.98 0.93
CA PRO A 78 -7.40 7.89 0.91
C PRO A 78 -6.76 9.24 0.59
N VAL A 79 -5.54 9.42 1.09
CA VAL A 79 -4.73 10.62 0.87
C VAL A 79 -3.55 10.26 -0.02
N TYR A 80 -3.37 11.00 -1.10
CA TYR A 80 -2.18 10.87 -1.94
C TYR A 80 -0.94 11.33 -1.16
N ILE A 81 0.12 10.52 -1.14
CA ILE A 81 1.35 10.87 -0.41
C ILE A 81 2.58 10.99 -1.30
N GLY A 82 2.50 10.56 -2.53
CA GLY A 82 3.61 10.61 -3.47
C GLY A 82 3.60 9.42 -4.42
N TYR A 83 4.67 9.28 -5.18
CA TYR A 83 4.79 8.17 -6.13
C TYR A 83 6.22 7.63 -6.17
N GLN A 84 6.33 6.38 -6.54
CA GLN A 84 7.59 5.76 -6.89
C GLN A 84 7.73 5.72 -8.40
N GLN A 85 8.72 6.42 -8.91
CA GLN A 85 9.08 6.34 -10.32
C GLN A 85 9.91 5.09 -10.55
N VAL A 86 9.58 4.36 -11.61
CA VAL A 86 10.32 3.16 -12.01
C VAL A 86 10.87 3.37 -13.40
N ASP A 87 12.18 3.18 -13.54
CA ASP A 87 12.88 3.20 -14.82
C ASP A 87 13.51 1.82 -15.01
N GLU A 88 13.05 1.10 -16.04
CA GLU A 88 13.54 -0.25 -16.33
C GLU A 88 14.93 -0.26 -16.98
N GLU A 89 15.46 0.91 -17.37
CA GLU A 89 16.75 1.06 -18.05
C GLU A 89 16.85 0.25 -19.36
N ASP A 90 15.72 -0.07 -19.96
CA ASP A 90 15.63 -0.85 -21.21
C ASP A 90 15.19 -0.01 -22.42
N GLY A 91 15.12 1.32 -22.25
CA GLY A 91 14.67 2.27 -23.26
C GLY A 91 13.16 2.51 -23.27
N THR A 92 12.38 1.80 -22.46
CA THR A 92 10.96 2.13 -22.27
C THR A 92 10.79 3.36 -21.40
N PRO A 93 9.74 4.18 -21.61
CA PRO A 93 9.48 5.33 -20.75
C PRO A 93 9.30 4.93 -19.28
N ALA A 94 9.85 5.73 -18.37
CA ALA A 94 9.63 5.55 -16.96
C ALA A 94 8.12 5.63 -16.63
N TYR A 95 7.70 4.86 -15.65
CA TYR A 95 6.31 4.83 -15.20
C TYR A 95 6.23 5.06 -13.70
N THR A 96 5.01 5.19 -13.19
CA THR A 96 4.81 5.51 -11.78
C THR A 96 3.90 4.53 -11.06
N GLN A 97 4.26 4.28 -9.83
CA GLN A 97 3.46 3.55 -8.85
C GLN A 97 3.04 4.52 -7.75
N ILE A 98 1.74 4.80 -7.68
CA ILE A 98 1.17 5.72 -6.70
C ILE A 98 1.25 5.11 -5.29
N ARG A 99 1.49 5.98 -4.31
CA ARG A 99 1.34 5.65 -2.89
C ARG A 99 0.24 6.51 -2.28
N MET A 100 -0.67 5.85 -1.59
CA MET A 100 -1.75 6.46 -0.83
C MET A 100 -1.62 6.09 0.64
N ALA A 101 -2.19 6.91 1.51
CA ALA A 101 -2.35 6.61 2.93
C ALA A 101 -3.85 6.58 3.25
N ALA A 102 -4.28 5.64 4.06
CA ALA A 102 -5.70 5.53 4.40
C ALA A 102 -5.92 5.01 5.82
N LEU A 103 -7.00 5.46 6.44
CA LEU A 103 -7.50 4.89 7.68
C LEU A 103 -8.42 3.71 7.33
N ILE A 104 -8.20 2.58 7.97
CA ILE A 104 -9.06 1.40 7.85
C ILE A 104 -10.41 1.70 8.49
N ARG A 105 -11.48 1.48 7.73
CA ARG A 105 -12.86 1.61 8.18
C ARG A 105 -13.40 0.27 8.67
N LYS A 106 -13.16 -0.80 7.89
CA LYS A 106 -13.66 -2.13 8.19
C LYS A 106 -12.78 -3.20 7.57
N ILE A 107 -12.46 -4.21 8.35
CA ILE A 107 -11.74 -5.39 7.88
C ILE A 107 -12.77 -6.53 7.75
N GLY A 108 -13.01 -6.99 6.53
CA GLY A 108 -13.89 -8.12 6.27
C GLY A 108 -13.17 -9.46 6.40
N ILE A 109 -13.88 -10.54 6.13
CA ILE A 109 -13.29 -11.88 6.10
C ILE A 109 -12.30 -11.98 4.93
N ARG A 110 -11.27 -12.80 5.08
CA ARG A 110 -10.38 -13.11 3.96
C ARG A 110 -11.16 -13.86 2.88
N LYS A 111 -10.97 -13.46 1.65
CA LYS A 111 -11.62 -14.08 0.48
C LYS A 111 -10.68 -14.07 -0.71
N PRO A 112 -10.92 -14.95 -1.72
CA PRO A 112 -10.09 -14.99 -2.91
C PRO A 112 -10.09 -13.65 -3.67
N ASP A 113 -8.91 -13.26 -4.13
CA ASP A 113 -8.76 -12.17 -5.07
C ASP A 113 -9.41 -12.58 -6.41
N PRO A 114 -10.34 -11.79 -6.96
CA PRO A 114 -11.01 -12.14 -8.21
C PRO A 114 -10.07 -12.25 -9.42
N ASP A 115 -8.92 -11.58 -9.38
CA ASP A 115 -7.97 -11.60 -10.50
C ASP A 115 -7.12 -12.87 -10.56
N ASN A 116 -6.75 -13.44 -9.41
CA ASN A 116 -5.83 -14.57 -9.36
C ASN A 116 -6.28 -15.74 -8.47
N GLY A 117 -7.39 -15.60 -7.74
CA GLY A 117 -7.94 -16.63 -6.86
C GLY A 117 -7.16 -16.83 -5.55
N ARG A 118 -6.12 -16.06 -5.29
CA ARG A 118 -5.31 -16.18 -4.06
C ARG A 118 -6.03 -15.57 -2.87
N ILE A 119 -5.82 -16.17 -1.70
CA ILE A 119 -6.26 -15.65 -0.42
C ILE A 119 -5.02 -15.17 0.31
N TYR A 120 -4.93 -13.84 0.49
CA TYR A 120 -3.79 -13.24 1.20
C TYR A 120 -4.04 -13.21 2.70
N ASP A 121 -2.97 -13.38 3.47
CA ASP A 121 -3.00 -13.09 4.90
C ASP A 121 -2.79 -11.59 5.12
N ARG A 122 -3.26 -11.11 6.27
CA ARG A 122 -3.19 -9.70 6.65
C ARG A 122 -2.59 -9.60 8.03
N LEU A 123 -1.48 -8.85 8.14
CA LEU A 123 -0.75 -8.66 9.38
C LEU A 123 -0.82 -7.19 9.77
N MET A 124 -1.34 -6.92 10.98
CA MET A 124 -1.27 -5.59 11.59
C MET A 124 -0.01 -5.49 12.43
N VAL A 125 0.86 -4.54 12.12
CA VAL A 125 2.13 -4.33 12.82
C VAL A 125 2.37 -2.84 13.06
N SER A 126 3.30 -2.49 13.95
CA SER A 126 3.74 -1.10 14.07
C SER A 126 4.29 -0.57 12.74
N ALA A 127 4.27 0.75 12.55
CA ALA A 127 4.82 1.36 11.35
C ALA A 127 6.30 1.02 11.16
N GLU A 128 7.06 1.00 12.25
CA GLU A 128 8.47 0.63 12.25
C GLU A 128 8.68 -0.82 11.79
N LYS A 129 7.86 -1.73 12.31
CA LYS A 129 7.92 -3.15 11.91
C LYS A 129 7.47 -3.35 10.47
N ALA A 130 6.47 -2.60 10.01
CA ALA A 130 6.03 -2.63 8.61
C ALA A 130 7.17 -2.25 7.66
N ALA A 131 7.87 -1.16 7.96
CA ALA A 131 9.01 -0.72 7.16
C ALA A 131 10.13 -1.78 7.13
N GLU A 132 10.41 -2.41 8.26
CA GLU A 132 11.39 -3.49 8.37
C GLU A 132 10.99 -4.70 7.51
N LEU A 133 9.75 -5.15 7.61
CA LEU A 133 9.26 -6.33 6.89
C LEU A 133 9.15 -6.09 5.38
N LEU A 134 8.78 -4.88 4.95
CA LEU A 134 8.79 -4.52 3.53
C LEU A 134 10.19 -4.55 2.93
N ASP A 135 11.20 -4.22 3.73
CA ASP A 135 12.62 -4.27 3.34
C ASP A 135 12.94 -3.45 2.07
N TRP A 136 12.34 -2.25 2.00
CA TRP A 136 12.55 -1.32 0.87
C TRP A 136 13.59 -0.24 1.18
N GLY A 137 14.38 -0.41 2.23
CA GLY A 137 15.40 0.53 2.67
C GLY A 137 14.81 1.85 3.19
N ASP A 138 15.62 2.90 3.17
CA ASP A 138 15.24 4.23 3.69
C ASP A 138 14.03 4.82 2.95
N VAL A 139 13.90 4.54 1.66
CA VAL A 139 12.78 4.98 0.82
C VAL A 139 11.46 4.38 1.32
N GLY A 140 11.45 3.09 1.60
CA GLY A 140 10.26 2.41 2.13
C GLY A 140 9.89 2.92 3.51
N THR A 141 10.89 3.10 4.38
CA THR A 141 10.69 3.69 5.70
C THR A 141 10.05 5.08 5.60
N ALA A 142 10.57 5.93 4.72
CA ALA A 142 10.03 7.28 4.50
C ALA A 142 8.57 7.25 4.05
N GLN A 143 8.20 6.34 3.15
CA GLN A 143 6.81 6.18 2.69
C GLN A 143 5.88 5.78 3.83
N VAL A 144 6.25 4.76 4.60
CA VAL A 144 5.42 4.24 5.71
C VAL A 144 5.26 5.30 6.80
N MET A 145 6.35 5.97 7.19
CA MET A 145 6.31 6.98 8.24
C MET A 145 5.51 8.21 7.81
N LYS A 146 5.63 8.65 6.56
CA LYS A 146 4.82 9.75 6.03
C LYS A 146 3.33 9.41 6.08
N ALA A 147 2.95 8.21 5.66
CA ALA A 147 1.57 7.74 5.69
C ALA A 147 1.02 7.73 7.12
N ARG A 148 1.79 7.18 8.07
CA ARG A 148 1.42 7.16 9.48
C ARG A 148 1.18 8.58 10.00
N ASP A 149 2.12 9.49 9.77
CA ASP A 149 2.04 10.85 10.30
C ASP A 149 0.82 11.59 9.75
N ILE A 150 0.55 11.46 8.45
CA ILE A 150 -0.62 12.07 7.81
C ILE A 150 -1.94 11.55 8.40
N ILE A 151 -2.08 10.23 8.53
CA ILE A 151 -3.31 9.62 9.03
C ILE A 151 -3.49 9.88 10.53
N CYS A 152 -2.43 9.74 11.31
CA CYS A 152 -2.50 10.02 12.75
C CYS A 152 -2.87 11.48 13.01
N GLN A 153 -2.31 12.42 12.28
CA GLN A 153 -2.64 13.83 12.41
C GLN A 153 -4.07 14.13 11.97
N LYS A 154 -4.49 13.59 10.83
CA LYS A 154 -5.82 13.83 10.26
C LYS A 154 -6.94 13.32 11.16
N TYR A 155 -6.77 12.19 11.80
CA TYR A 155 -7.81 11.52 12.59
C TYR A 155 -7.59 11.57 14.10
N GLY A 156 -6.55 12.22 14.57
CA GLY A 156 -6.23 12.29 15.99
C GLY A 156 -5.86 10.94 16.60
N ILE A 157 -5.15 10.11 15.84
CA ILE A 157 -4.76 8.76 16.24
C ILE A 157 -3.38 8.76 16.87
N ARG A 158 -3.18 7.93 17.88
CA ARG A 158 -1.89 7.67 18.50
C ARG A 158 -1.51 6.21 18.32
N ASP A 159 -0.21 5.95 18.26
CA ASP A 159 0.30 4.59 18.41
C ASP A 159 0.08 4.15 19.86
N THR A 160 -0.78 3.14 20.02
CA THR A 160 -1.13 2.62 21.36
C THR A 160 -0.16 1.56 21.85
N GLY A 161 0.79 1.14 21.03
CA GLY A 161 1.68 0.02 21.31
C GLY A 161 0.99 -1.34 21.25
N LYS A 162 -0.20 -1.41 20.65
CA LYS A 162 -0.92 -2.68 20.48
C LYS A 162 -0.05 -3.68 19.70
N PRO A 163 0.09 -4.93 20.19
CA PRO A 163 0.97 -5.90 19.55
C PRO A 163 0.50 -6.30 18.15
N GLU A 164 1.40 -6.90 17.38
CA GLU A 164 1.07 -7.41 16.07
C GLU A 164 -0.06 -8.45 16.12
N GLU A 165 -0.85 -8.49 15.08
CA GLU A 165 -2.05 -9.31 15.04
C GLU A 165 -2.36 -9.72 13.60
N TRP A 166 -2.60 -11.01 13.40
CA TRP A 166 -3.18 -11.51 12.15
C TRP A 166 -4.68 -11.25 12.16
N VAL A 167 -5.21 -10.67 11.10
CA VAL A 167 -6.62 -10.27 11.00
C VAL A 167 -7.32 -10.86 9.79
#